data_a19e3d6451795341b7fddc87fef2ec65
#
_entry.id   a19e3d6451795341b7fddc87fef2ec65
#
_cell.length_a   1.000
_cell.length_b   1.000
_cell.length_c   1.000
_cell.angle_alpha   90.00
_cell.angle_beta   90.00
_cell.angle_gamma   90.00
#
_symmetry.space_group_name_H-M   'P 1'
#
loop_
_entity.id
_entity.type
_entity.pdbx_description
1 polymer ?
#
loop_
_entity_poly.entity_id
_entity_poly.type
_entity_poly.pdbx_seq_one_letter_code
_entity_poly.pdbx_strand_id
1 'polypeptide(L)'
;MKEFFIKTYRGRQFEFTRVISSSFDAWYHISVNLDDSAIKYRMHSNKEGVWKITADRLPHLLYSLEGEFNELIQLNEKPADRYNR
;
A
#
# COMPACT_ATOMS: atom_id res chain seq x y z
N MET A 1 -11.25 2.93 -7.88
CA MET A 1 -10.02 2.18 -7.56
C MET A 1 -8.91 2.61 -8.48
N LYS A 2 -7.81 3.07 -7.91
CA LYS A 2 -6.69 3.54 -8.71
C LYS A 2 -5.62 2.49 -8.80
N GLU A 3 -4.96 2.42 -9.95
CA GLU A 3 -3.86 1.48 -10.14
C GLU A 3 -2.54 2.07 -9.64
N PHE A 4 -2.45 3.37 -9.54
CA PHE A 4 -1.24 4.03 -9.07
C PHE A 4 -1.63 5.30 -8.35
N PHE A 5 -1.04 5.56 -7.19
CA PHE A 5 -1.25 6.83 -6.51
C PHE A 5 -0.07 7.11 -5.60
N ILE A 6 0.04 8.36 -5.19
CA ILE A 6 1.12 8.82 -4.34
C ILE A 6 0.53 9.41 -3.08
N LYS A 7 1.13 9.12 -1.95
CA LYS A 7 0.71 9.68 -0.67
C LYS A 7 1.94 10.10 0.13
N THR A 8 1.85 11.25 0.77
CA THR A 8 2.94 11.73 1.59
C THR A 8 2.69 11.40 3.05
N TYR A 9 3.67 10.75 3.69
CA TYR A 9 3.65 10.50 5.11
C TYR A 9 4.97 10.98 5.68
N ARG A 10 4.90 11.80 6.71
CA ARG A 10 6.11 12.29 7.38
C ARG A 10 7.07 12.96 6.41
N GLY A 11 6.53 13.73 5.48
CA GLY A 11 7.35 14.47 4.52
C GLY A 11 7.95 13.67 3.40
N ARG A 12 7.62 12.38 3.30
CA ARG A 12 8.16 11.53 2.24
C ARG A 12 7.05 11.04 1.34
N GLN A 13 7.32 10.97 0.05
CA GLN A 13 6.33 10.52 -0.91
C GLN A 13 6.42 9.03 -1.09
N PHE A 14 5.31 8.35 -0.89
CA PHE A 14 5.21 6.91 -1.09
C PHE A 14 4.39 6.68 -2.34
N GLU A 15 4.93 5.86 -3.24
CA GLU A 15 4.24 5.53 -4.48
C GLU A 15 3.66 4.14 -4.35
N PHE A 16 2.35 4.04 -4.61
CA PHE A 16 1.64 2.78 -4.47
C PHE A 16 1.21 2.31 -5.85
N THR A 17 1.56 1.09 -6.20
CA THR A 17 1.15 0.48 -7.48
C THR A 17 0.35 -0.78 -7.17
N ARG A 18 -0.87 -0.83 -7.65
CA ARG A 18 -1.73 -1.98 -7.45
C ARG A 18 -1.46 -3.00 -8.53
N VAL A 19 -1.22 -4.23 -8.15
CA VAL A 19 -0.89 -5.29 -9.07
C VAL A 19 -1.90 -6.41 -8.90
N ILE A 20 -2.40 -6.96 -10.00
CA ILE A 20 -3.31 -8.08 -9.97
C ILE A 20 -2.53 -9.32 -10.37
N SER A 21 -2.56 -10.32 -9.51
CA SER A 21 -1.86 -11.56 -9.80
C SER A 21 -2.67 -12.41 -10.78
N SER A 22 -2.09 -13.51 -11.23
CA SER A 22 -2.78 -14.38 -12.17
C SER A 22 -3.99 -15.05 -11.53
N SER A 23 -4.07 -15.09 -10.21
CA SER A 23 -5.24 -15.63 -9.53
C SER A 23 -6.23 -14.52 -9.18
N PHE A 24 -6.04 -13.34 -9.75
CA PHE A 24 -6.91 -12.20 -9.56
C PHE A 24 -6.87 -11.62 -8.14
N ASP A 25 -5.87 -11.98 -7.36
CA ASP A 25 -5.67 -11.34 -6.06
C ASP A 25 -4.84 -10.09 -6.26
N ALA A 26 -5.19 -9.04 -5.57
CA ALA A 26 -4.45 -7.79 -5.66
C ALA A 26 -3.38 -7.72 -4.59
N TRP A 27 -2.25 -7.10 -4.91
CA TRP A 27 -1.26 -6.73 -3.91
C TRP A 27 -0.69 -5.39 -4.33
N TYR A 28 0.04 -4.77 -3.42
CA TYR A 28 0.56 -3.44 -3.69
C TYR A 28 2.08 -3.44 -3.63
N HIS A 29 2.68 -2.78 -4.61
CA HIS A 29 4.11 -2.51 -4.62
C HIS A 29 4.27 -1.08 -4.15
N ILE A 30 5.10 -0.85 -3.15
CA ILE A 30 5.28 0.46 -2.60
C ILE A 30 6.74 0.86 -2.72
N SER A 31 6.98 2.11 -3.08
CA SER A 31 8.32 2.62 -3.26
C SER A 31 8.46 3.95 -2.56
N VAL A 32 9.57 4.17 -1.88
CA VAL A 32 9.85 5.41 -1.19
C VAL A 32 11.34 5.62 -1.16
N ASN A 33 11.78 6.88 -1.16
CA ASN A 33 13.18 7.20 -0.98
C ASN A 33 13.42 7.60 0.46
N LEU A 34 14.33 6.90 1.12
CA LEU A 34 14.72 7.22 2.48
C LEU A 34 16.25 7.40 2.47
N ASP A 35 16.69 8.57 2.89
CA ASP A 35 18.14 8.84 3.02
C ASP A 35 18.90 8.45 1.76
N ASP A 36 18.41 8.93 0.63
CA ASP A 36 19.06 8.70 -0.67
C ASP A 36 19.03 7.26 -1.13
N SER A 37 18.25 6.41 -0.49
CA SER A 37 18.09 5.04 -0.93
C SER A 37 16.66 4.79 -1.34
N ALA A 38 16.48 4.17 -2.49
CA ALA A 38 15.15 3.79 -2.92
C ALA A 38 14.79 2.46 -2.26
N ILE A 39 13.70 2.44 -1.52
CA ILE A 39 13.25 1.24 -0.83
C ILE A 39 11.94 0.79 -1.45
N LYS A 40 11.85 -0.49 -1.78
CA LYS A 40 10.66 -1.05 -2.41
C LYS A 40 10.24 -2.27 -1.63
N TYR A 41 8.93 -2.41 -1.46
CA TYR A 41 8.40 -3.54 -0.72
C TYR A 41 6.96 -3.79 -1.15
N ARG A 42 6.38 -4.88 -0.67
CA ARG A 42 5.02 -5.27 -1.04
C ARG A 42 4.14 -5.33 0.17
N MET A 43 2.85 -5.15 -0.06
CA MET A 43 1.85 -5.37 0.97
C MET A 43 0.77 -6.28 0.41
N HIS A 44 0.34 -7.25 1.21
CA HIS A 44 -0.70 -8.20 0.84
C HIS A 44 -1.78 -8.19 1.92
N SER A 45 -3.01 -8.49 1.54
CA SER A 45 -4.05 -8.56 2.55
C SER A 45 -4.08 -9.95 3.16
N ASN A 46 -4.42 -10.02 4.44
CA ASN A 46 -4.56 -11.31 5.11
C ASN A 46 -6.03 -11.74 5.02
N LYS A 47 -6.38 -12.81 5.69
CA LYS A 47 -7.73 -13.34 5.61
C LYS A 47 -8.78 -12.40 6.11
N GLU A 48 -8.41 -11.49 6.99
CA GLU A 48 -9.35 -10.54 7.53
C GLU A 48 -9.42 -9.25 6.73
N GLY A 49 -8.73 -9.18 5.62
CA GLY A 49 -8.74 -7.98 4.79
C GLY A 49 -7.81 -6.89 5.27
N VAL A 50 -6.90 -7.20 6.19
CA VAL A 50 -5.94 -6.22 6.68
C VAL A 50 -4.67 -6.32 5.84
N TRP A 51 -4.20 -5.18 5.37
CA TRP A 51 -3.02 -5.14 4.51
C TRP A 51 -1.75 -5.04 5.35
N LYS A 52 -0.84 -5.98 5.12
CA LYS A 52 0.38 -6.11 5.90
C LYS A 52 1.60 -6.06 5.01
N ILE A 53 2.67 -5.49 5.54
CA ILE A 53 3.96 -5.48 4.86
C ILE A 53 4.50 -6.90 4.88
N THR A 54 4.92 -7.40 3.71
CA THR A 54 5.40 -8.78 3.62
C THR A 54 6.89 -8.82 3.37
N ALA A 55 7.64 -7.86 3.87
CA ALA A 55 9.08 -7.82 3.72
C ALA A 55 9.75 -7.83 5.09
N ASP A 56 10.98 -8.38 5.13
CA ASP A 56 11.77 -8.38 6.34
C ASP A 56 12.78 -7.27 6.27
N ARG A 57 13.25 -6.83 7.40
CA ARG A 57 14.40 -5.92 7.47
C ARG A 57 14.22 -4.57 6.79
N LEU A 58 13.03 -4.05 6.83
CA LEU A 58 12.82 -2.69 6.37
C LEU A 58 13.11 -1.73 7.51
N PRO A 59 13.38 -0.47 7.20
CA PRO A 59 13.53 0.54 8.24
C PRO A 59 12.30 0.58 9.13
N HIS A 60 12.53 0.79 10.41
CA HIS A 60 11.45 0.74 11.39
C HIS A 60 10.32 1.72 11.08
N LEU A 61 10.66 2.86 10.50
CA LEU A 61 9.67 3.85 10.14
C LEU A 61 8.56 3.23 9.27
N LEU A 62 8.93 2.34 8.34
CA LEU A 62 7.93 1.77 7.44
C LEU A 62 6.96 0.87 8.17
N TYR A 63 7.47 0.06 9.11
CA TYR A 63 6.56 -0.77 9.90
C TYR A 63 5.67 0.08 10.79
N SER A 64 6.17 1.21 11.26
CA SER A 64 5.35 2.07 12.11
C SER A 64 4.22 2.73 11.33
N LEU A 65 4.32 2.79 10.00
CA LEU A 65 3.27 3.37 9.18
C LEU A 65 2.34 2.32 8.58
N GLU A 66 2.55 1.04 8.91
CA GLU A 66 1.79 -0.05 8.28
C GLU A 66 0.29 0.14 8.46
N GLY A 67 -0.15 0.59 9.62
CA GLY A 67 -1.56 0.82 9.85
C GLY A 67 -2.15 1.90 8.96
N GLU A 68 -1.37 2.96 8.71
CA GLU A 68 -1.82 4.02 7.82
C GLU A 68 -1.85 3.56 6.39
N PHE A 69 -0.87 2.76 5.98
CA PHE A 69 -0.89 2.18 4.63
C PHE A 69 -2.11 1.29 4.47
N ASN A 70 -2.44 0.50 5.49
CA ASN A 70 -3.59 -0.39 5.45
C ASN A 70 -4.87 0.41 5.24
N GLU A 71 -5.05 1.50 5.96
CA GLU A 71 -6.25 2.31 5.82
C GLU A 71 -6.35 2.91 4.43
N LEU A 72 -5.24 3.38 3.90
CA LEU A 72 -5.23 3.99 2.58
C LEU A 72 -5.54 2.96 1.51
N ILE A 73 -4.97 1.76 1.61
CA ILE A 73 -5.22 0.72 0.64
C ILE A 73 -6.67 0.24 0.73
N GLN A 74 -7.20 0.09 1.94
CA GLN A 74 -8.58 -0.33 2.08
C GLN A 74 -9.52 0.67 1.43
N LEU A 75 -9.21 1.94 1.55
CA LEU A 75 -10.01 2.96 0.91
C LEU A 75 -9.93 2.84 -0.61
N ASN A 76 -8.77 2.55 -1.14
CA ASN A 76 -8.60 2.39 -2.59
C ASN A 76 -9.31 1.13 -3.11
N GLU A 77 -9.41 0.09 -2.27
CA GLU A 77 -10.05 -1.14 -2.69
C GLU A 77 -11.57 -1.10 -2.58
N LYS A 78 -12.11 -0.08 -1.94
CA LYS A 78 -13.54 0.00 -1.82
C LYS A 78 -14.17 0.24 -3.17
N PRO A 79 -15.24 -0.43 -3.50
CA PRO A 79 -15.93 -0.15 -4.75
C PRO A 79 -16.44 1.26 -4.74
N ALA A 80 -16.47 1.88 -5.87
CA ALA A 80 -17.02 3.19 -5.98
C ALA A 80 -18.50 3.11 -5.64
N ASP A 81 -18.92 4.09 -4.81
CA ASP A 81 -20.27 4.05 -4.34
C ASP A 81 -21.13 4.76 -5.31
N ARG A 82 -21.62 4.15 -6.32
CA ARG A 82 -22.35 4.83 -7.24
C ARG A 82 -23.77 4.55 -7.14
N TYR A 83 -24.16 3.97 -6.16
CA TYR A 83 -25.50 3.71 -6.01
C TYR A 83 -26.14 4.59 -5.18
N ASN A 84 -25.44 5.44 -4.63
CA ASN A 84 -26.07 6.30 -3.84
C ASN A 84 -26.52 7.20 -4.69
N ARG A 85 -27.32 7.03 -5.15
CA ARG A 85 -27.87 7.84 -5.96
C ARG A 85 -29.17 7.89 -5.72
#